data_e89c15fc1d888e1355284e642705b5cd
#
_entry.id   e89c15fc1d888e1355284e642705b5cd
#
_cell.length_a   1.000
_cell.length_b   1.000
_cell.length_c   1.000
_cell.angle_alpha   90.00
_cell.angle_beta   90.00
_cell.angle_gamma   90.00
#
_symmetry.space_group_name_H-M   'P 1'
#
loop_
_entity.id
_entity.type
_entity.pdbx_description
1 polymer ?
#
loop_
_entity_poly.entity_id
_entity_poly.type
_entity_poly.pdbx_seq_one_letter_code
_entity_poly.pdbx_strand_id
1 'polypeptide(L)'
;MTELNQQQVFDQVKDALMELFEIDEADIQPEAHLYQDLDLDSIDAVDLVVHLQKVTGKKIKPEEFKAVRTVNDVVVSVTELLKDK
;
A
#
# COMPACT_ATOMS: atom_id res chain seq x y z
N MET A 1 15.74 -10.28 -13.98
CA MET A 1 15.36 -9.86 -13.66
C MET A 1 14.22 -9.39 -13.49
N THR A 2 13.74 -9.27 -12.54
CA THR A 2 12.56 -8.92 -12.44
C THR A 2 12.43 -7.72 -11.72
N GLU A 3 12.06 -6.66 -12.25
CA GLU A 3 11.72 -5.48 -11.57
C GLU A 3 10.27 -5.54 -11.23
N LEU A 4 9.92 -5.09 -10.03
CA LEU A 4 8.52 -4.96 -9.66
C LEU A 4 7.93 -3.79 -10.43
N ASN A 5 6.94 -4.07 -11.25
CA ASN A 5 6.25 -2.99 -11.93
C ASN A 5 5.03 -2.59 -11.10
N GLN A 6 4.33 -1.56 -11.58
CA GLN A 6 3.23 -1.01 -10.82
C GLN A 6 2.13 -2.04 -10.56
N GLN A 7 1.91 -2.91 -11.51
CA GLN A 7 0.88 -3.94 -11.33
C GLN A 7 1.24 -4.89 -10.19
N GLN A 8 2.50 -5.28 -10.12
CA GLN A 8 2.94 -6.17 -9.06
C GLN A 8 2.88 -5.50 -7.70
N VAL A 9 3.22 -4.21 -7.66
CA VAL A 9 3.12 -3.47 -6.42
C VAL A 9 1.66 -3.37 -5.99
N PHE A 10 0.77 -3.10 -6.94
CA PHE A 10 -0.65 -3.05 -6.63
C PHE A 10 -1.13 -4.38 -6.05
N ASP A 11 -0.69 -5.48 -6.63
CA ASP A 11 -1.08 -6.79 -6.14
C ASP A 11 -0.61 -7.01 -4.71
N GLN A 12 0.60 -6.57 -4.39
CA GLN A 12 1.11 -6.71 -3.04
C GLN A 12 0.36 -5.85 -2.04
N VAL A 13 0.04 -4.63 -2.44
CA VAL A 13 -0.74 -3.74 -1.58
C VAL A 13 -2.13 -4.33 -1.36
N LYS A 14 -2.73 -4.85 -2.42
CA LYS A 14 -4.04 -5.47 -2.30
C LYS A 14 -4.00 -6.65 -1.34
N ASP A 15 -3.01 -7.53 -1.51
CA ASP A 15 -2.87 -8.68 -0.62
C ASP A 15 -2.71 -8.24 0.83
N ALA A 16 -1.92 -7.20 1.05
CA ALA A 16 -1.72 -6.71 2.40
C ALA A 16 -3.02 -6.21 3.01
N LEU A 17 -3.80 -5.48 2.24
CA LEU A 17 -5.07 -4.96 2.72
C LEU A 17 -6.03 -6.09 3.04
N MET A 18 -6.07 -7.10 2.19
CA MET A 18 -6.94 -8.23 2.43
C MET A 18 -6.51 -9.02 3.67
N GLU A 19 -5.23 -9.19 3.84
CA GLU A 19 -4.71 -9.99 4.93
C GLU A 19 -4.79 -9.27 6.28
N LEU A 20 -4.44 -8.00 6.29
CA LEU A 20 -4.40 -7.25 7.54
C LEU A 20 -5.77 -6.80 8.01
N PHE A 21 -6.62 -6.42 7.08
CA PHE A 21 -7.90 -5.80 7.43
C PHE A 21 -9.10 -6.57 6.91
N GLU A 22 -8.88 -7.68 6.25
CA GLU A 22 -9.96 -8.53 5.74
C GLU A 22 -10.89 -7.76 4.81
N ILE A 23 -10.31 -6.91 3.98
CA ILE A 23 -11.08 -6.14 3.02
C ILE A 23 -11.31 -6.98 1.78
N ASP A 24 -12.51 -6.92 1.23
CA ASP A 24 -12.83 -7.65 0.02
C ASP A 24 -12.00 -7.16 -1.15
N GLU A 25 -11.56 -8.10 -1.96
CA GLU A 25 -10.79 -7.75 -3.15
C GLU A 25 -11.56 -6.81 -4.06
N ALA A 26 -12.86 -7.00 -4.15
CA ALA A 26 -13.70 -6.16 -5.01
C ALA A 26 -13.70 -4.71 -4.58
N ASP A 27 -13.43 -4.46 -3.31
CA ASP A 27 -13.41 -3.09 -2.79
C ASP A 27 -12.05 -2.43 -2.97
N ILE A 28 -11.02 -3.19 -3.29
CA ILE A 28 -9.68 -2.65 -3.41
C ILE A 28 -9.42 -2.28 -4.86
N GLN A 29 -9.62 -1.01 -5.17
CA GLN A 29 -9.40 -0.48 -6.50
C GLN A 29 -8.45 0.70 -6.40
N PRO A 30 -7.79 1.05 -7.51
CA PRO A 30 -6.84 2.18 -7.44
C PRO A 30 -7.46 3.46 -6.93
N GLU A 31 -8.71 3.70 -7.27
CA GLU A 31 -9.39 4.92 -6.82
C GLU A 31 -9.97 4.81 -5.42
N ALA A 32 -9.96 3.62 -4.84
CA ALA A 32 -10.56 3.44 -3.52
C ALA A 32 -9.85 4.30 -2.51
N HIS A 33 -10.64 5.00 -1.70
CA HIS A 33 -10.11 5.90 -0.68
C HIS A 33 -9.86 5.10 0.59
N LEU A 34 -8.65 5.16 1.10
CA LEU A 34 -8.29 4.34 2.26
C LEU A 34 -9.17 4.64 3.46
N TYR A 35 -9.38 5.92 3.72
CA TYR A 35 -10.09 6.31 4.94
C TYR A 35 -11.59 6.32 4.75
N GLN A 36 -12.06 6.67 3.56
CA GLN A 36 -13.48 6.79 3.32
C GLN A 36 -14.11 5.52 2.79
N ASP A 37 -13.44 4.87 1.85
CA ASP A 37 -14.02 3.69 1.21
C ASP A 37 -13.65 2.41 1.95
N LEU A 38 -12.43 2.33 2.45
CA LEU A 38 -11.97 1.14 3.14
C LEU A 38 -12.06 1.26 4.65
N ASP A 39 -12.46 2.43 5.13
CA ASP A 39 -12.73 2.63 6.56
C ASP A 39 -11.48 2.42 7.43
N LEU A 40 -10.33 2.75 6.90
CA LEU A 40 -9.09 2.65 7.66
C LEU A 40 -8.85 3.95 8.41
N ASP A 41 -8.02 3.89 9.44
CA ASP A 41 -7.59 5.10 10.13
C ASP A 41 -6.07 5.16 10.13
N SER A 42 -5.53 6.17 10.81
CA SER A 42 -4.09 6.39 10.73
C SER A 42 -3.29 5.26 11.36
N ILE A 43 -3.85 4.58 12.35
CA ILE A 43 -3.15 3.44 12.95
C ILE A 43 -3.09 2.30 11.93
N ASP A 44 -4.17 2.09 11.20
CA ASP A 44 -4.19 1.06 10.18
C ASP A 44 -3.18 1.37 9.08
N ALA A 45 -3.03 2.64 8.74
CA ALA A 45 -2.05 3.02 7.73
C ALA A 45 -0.64 2.67 8.19
N VAL A 46 -0.34 2.86 9.47
CA VAL A 46 0.98 2.50 9.99
C VAL A 46 1.19 0.99 9.91
N ASP A 47 0.16 0.23 10.26
CA ASP A 47 0.26 -1.23 10.15
C ASP A 47 0.55 -1.65 8.71
N LEU A 48 -0.11 -1.01 7.76
CA LEU A 48 0.11 -1.31 6.36
C LEU A 48 1.55 -1.01 5.95
N VAL A 49 2.07 0.12 6.41
CA VAL A 49 3.45 0.49 6.11
C VAL A 49 4.41 -0.56 6.64
N VAL A 50 4.22 -0.98 7.87
CA VAL A 50 5.10 -1.98 8.48
C VAL A 50 5.03 -3.29 7.69
N HIS A 51 3.84 -3.69 7.30
CA HIS A 51 3.69 -4.93 6.53
C HIS A 51 4.39 -4.81 5.18
N LEU A 52 4.24 -3.67 4.52
CA LEU A 52 4.88 -3.48 3.23
C LEU A 52 6.40 -3.44 3.33
N GLN A 53 6.93 -2.94 4.44
CA GLN A 53 8.37 -2.99 4.67
C GLN A 53 8.86 -4.43 4.69
N LYS A 54 8.10 -5.31 5.33
CA LYS A 54 8.49 -6.71 5.40
C LYS A 54 8.41 -7.38 4.04
N VAL A 55 7.38 -7.04 3.28
CA VAL A 55 7.17 -7.67 1.98
C VAL A 55 8.20 -7.20 0.97
N THR A 56 8.47 -5.91 0.94
CA THR A 56 9.38 -5.36 -0.06
C THR A 56 10.83 -5.37 0.37
N GLY A 57 11.08 -5.50 1.66
CA GLY A 57 12.44 -5.42 2.17
C GLY A 57 13.01 -4.02 2.19
N LYS A 58 12.17 -3.01 1.97
CA LYS A 58 12.59 -1.63 1.95
C LYS A 58 12.07 -0.90 3.16
N LYS A 59 12.83 0.07 3.61
CA LYS A 59 12.41 0.90 4.71
C LYS A 59 11.43 1.94 4.19
N ILE A 60 10.27 1.98 4.78
CA ILE A 60 9.24 2.93 4.39
C ILE A 60 8.92 3.80 5.59
N LYS A 61 9.02 5.10 5.40
CA LYS A 61 8.73 6.02 6.49
C LYS A 61 7.23 6.28 6.57
N PRO A 62 6.63 6.15 7.74
CA PRO A 62 5.20 6.44 7.87
C PRO A 62 4.83 7.85 7.41
N GLU A 63 5.79 8.77 7.52
CA GLU A 63 5.52 10.15 7.10
C GLU A 63 5.19 10.24 5.63
N GLU A 64 5.77 9.37 4.82
CA GLU A 64 5.51 9.41 3.39
C GLU A 64 4.09 8.99 3.08
N PHE A 65 3.47 8.28 3.99
CA PHE A 65 2.11 7.81 3.79
C PHE A 65 1.07 8.77 4.34
N LYS A 66 1.50 9.86 4.96
CA LYS A 66 0.52 10.82 5.49
C LYS A 66 -0.27 11.51 4.39
N ALA A 67 0.35 11.69 3.24
CA ALA A 67 -0.32 12.32 2.11
C ALA A 67 -1.07 11.32 1.25
N VAL A 68 -0.94 10.05 1.55
CA VAL A 68 -1.59 9.00 0.79
C VAL A 68 -3.07 8.96 1.14
N ARG A 69 -3.92 8.92 0.13
CA ARG A 69 -5.36 8.89 0.36
C ARG A 69 -6.03 7.71 -0.34
N THR A 70 -5.50 7.30 -1.47
CA THR A 70 -6.10 6.19 -2.24
C THR A 70 -5.14 5.04 -2.32
N VAL A 71 -5.67 3.90 -2.75
CA VAL A 71 -4.82 2.73 -2.97
C VAL A 71 -3.75 3.05 -4.01
N ASN A 72 -4.13 3.78 -5.05
CA ASN A 72 -3.15 4.14 -6.08
C ASN A 72 -2.02 4.99 -5.50
N ASP A 73 -2.33 5.87 -4.55
CA ASP A 73 -1.29 6.67 -3.92
C ASP A 73 -0.30 5.78 -3.19
N VAL A 74 -0.78 4.74 -2.52
CA VAL A 74 0.11 3.79 -1.86
C VAL A 74 0.98 3.08 -2.89
N VAL A 75 0.38 2.64 -3.98
CA VAL A 75 1.11 1.93 -5.01
C VAL A 75 2.21 2.81 -5.60
N VAL A 76 1.88 4.07 -5.87
CA VAL A 76 2.86 4.99 -6.43
C VAL A 76 4.01 5.20 -5.45
N SER A 77 3.68 5.42 -4.18
CA SER A 77 4.72 5.64 -3.18
C SER A 77 5.66 4.46 -3.06
N VAL A 78 5.10 3.25 -3.01
CA VAL A 78 5.92 2.06 -2.89
C VAL A 78 6.75 1.85 -4.15
N THR A 79 6.14 2.09 -5.31
CA THR A 79 6.86 1.91 -6.57
C THR A 79 8.07 2.83 -6.63
N GLU A 80 7.91 4.06 -6.19
CA GLU A 80 9.02 5.01 -6.21
C GLU A 80 10.12 4.59 -5.24
N LEU A 81 9.74 4.05 -4.10
CA LEU A 81 10.73 3.57 -3.14
C LEU A 81 11.52 2.40 -3.71
N LEU A 82 10.87 1.54 -4.46
CA LEU A 82 11.55 0.39 -5.05
C LEU A 82 12.47 0.80 -6.18
N LYS A 83 12.16 1.88 -6.86
CA LYS A 83 13.02 2.39 -7.91
C LYS A 83 14.24 3.09 -7.35
N ASP A 84 14.08 3.70 -6.20
CA ASP A 84 15.15 4.47 -5.60
C ASP A 84 16.15 3.52 -4.99
N LYS A 85 17.41 3.69 -5.39
CA LYS A 85 18.37 2.82 -4.88
C LYS A 85 19.11 3.38 -3.80
#